data_b78a2ca40647439dceefb268336b0002
#
_entry.id   b78a2ca40647439dceefb268336b0002
#
_cell.length_a   1.000
_cell.length_b   1.000
_cell.length_c   1.000
_cell.angle_alpha   90.00
_cell.angle_beta   90.00
_cell.angle_gamma   90.00
#
_symmetry.space_group_name_H-M   'P 1'
#
loop_
_entity.id
_entity.type
_entity.pdbx_description
1 polymer ?
#
loop_
_entity_poly.entity_id
_entity_poly.type
_entity_poly.pdbx_seq_one_letter_code
_entity_poly.pdbx_strand_id
1 'polypeptide(L)'
;MTRPAWQDVPRSKLDRFEAIARSEAPELAQSILFQIRQEYPYLELVEDESGEPLALVGIRRAIEGFVHNLTAGAHPRVPPEMFQEFGRGEGLEGRSLDALQAIYRLGVRLTWRRLAEIGQQADIPAPAMYELAESGFEYLDGLVEQSVRGYAEAAARRASERLRLQRQLIELLLVEHRGDVSVALSERAARIGWELPETIAVGVLMRPAREAVAPAVGQGILLEMESEQPRIVIPDPDTAGRAEILRRATAGWSGAIGPAVPLAAAATSLRWAETAVQLIKKGLLPQGEVLYCTERTEELLLLPAQELIDASARHCLAPLEGLSPTQARRLAETLLAWIETPGGAPEVATRLGIHPQTARYRLRQIRELWGDAIDEPDQRFEMLLVLRARRLRGDPAATAG
;
A
#
# COMPACT_ATOMS: atom_id res chain seq x y z
N MET A 1 -16.14 -27.92 -42.85
CA MET A 1 -16.02 -28.56 -41.52
C MET A 1 -16.22 -30.06 -41.72
N THR A 2 -15.18 -30.85 -41.53
CA THR A 2 -15.24 -32.32 -41.60
C THR A 2 -16.11 -32.78 -40.42
N ARG A 3 -17.01 -33.75 -40.70
CA ARG A 3 -17.87 -34.36 -39.68
C ARG A 3 -17.00 -35.05 -38.65
N PRO A 4 -17.22 -34.88 -37.34
CA PRO A 4 -16.43 -35.51 -36.31
C PRO A 4 -16.45 -37.06 -36.44
N ALA A 5 -15.25 -37.69 -36.39
CA ALA A 5 -15.12 -39.16 -36.55
C ALA A 5 -15.88 -39.91 -35.45
N TRP A 6 -16.09 -39.32 -34.30
CA TRP A 6 -16.91 -39.85 -33.21
C TRP A 6 -18.39 -40.04 -33.57
N GLN A 7 -18.93 -39.18 -34.45
CA GLN A 7 -20.32 -39.33 -34.95
C GLN A 7 -20.52 -40.50 -35.90
N ASP A 8 -19.45 -41.02 -36.49
CA ASP A 8 -19.49 -42.17 -37.39
C ASP A 8 -19.32 -43.50 -36.64
N VAL A 9 -19.07 -43.50 -35.34
CA VAL A 9 -18.97 -44.68 -34.50
C VAL A 9 -20.36 -45.27 -34.25
N PRO A 10 -20.58 -46.57 -34.46
CA PRO A 10 -21.86 -47.22 -34.18
C PRO A 10 -22.29 -47.03 -32.72
N ARG A 11 -23.57 -46.69 -32.49
CA ARG A 11 -24.11 -46.42 -31.15
C ARG A 11 -23.85 -47.55 -30.17
N SER A 12 -23.95 -48.79 -30.58
CA SER A 12 -23.65 -49.97 -29.74
C SER A 12 -22.23 -50.01 -29.20
N LYS A 13 -21.25 -49.48 -29.96
CA LYS A 13 -19.86 -49.38 -29.50
C LYS A 13 -19.68 -48.22 -28.51
N LEU A 14 -20.36 -47.09 -28.76
CA LEU A 14 -20.37 -45.97 -27.86
C LEU A 14 -21.00 -46.33 -26.51
N ASP A 15 -22.17 -47.01 -26.54
CA ASP A 15 -22.86 -47.44 -25.33
C ASP A 15 -21.99 -48.43 -24.51
N ARG A 16 -21.25 -49.33 -25.21
CA ARG A 16 -20.29 -50.23 -24.56
C ARG A 16 -19.12 -49.49 -23.95
N PHE A 17 -18.54 -48.52 -24.67
CA PHE A 17 -17.46 -47.68 -24.18
C PHE A 17 -17.90 -46.92 -22.93
N GLU A 18 -19.06 -46.23 -22.96
CA GLU A 18 -19.62 -45.48 -21.83
C GLU A 18 -19.89 -46.40 -20.63
N ALA A 19 -20.47 -47.55 -20.83
CA ALA A 19 -20.76 -48.53 -19.77
C ALA A 19 -19.49 -48.98 -19.03
N ILE A 20 -18.44 -49.34 -19.79
CA ILE A 20 -17.15 -49.74 -19.19
C ILE A 20 -16.51 -48.55 -18.48
N ALA A 21 -16.40 -47.39 -19.13
CA ALA A 21 -15.77 -46.19 -18.54
C ALA A 21 -16.48 -45.74 -17.26
N ARG A 22 -17.82 -45.81 -17.24
CA ARG A 22 -18.61 -45.45 -16.04
C ARG A 22 -18.44 -46.45 -14.90
N SER A 23 -18.36 -47.76 -15.21
CA SER A 23 -18.15 -48.79 -14.19
C SER A 23 -16.77 -48.72 -13.55
N GLU A 24 -15.76 -48.28 -14.28
CA GLU A 24 -14.37 -48.15 -13.80
C GLU A 24 -14.02 -46.77 -13.22
N ALA A 25 -14.86 -45.76 -13.43
CA ALA A 25 -14.61 -44.39 -12.96
C ALA A 25 -14.31 -44.30 -11.45
N PRO A 26 -14.96 -45.03 -10.54
CA PRO A 26 -14.65 -44.99 -9.11
C PRO A 26 -13.24 -45.51 -8.79
N GLU A 27 -12.83 -46.63 -9.37
CA GLU A 27 -11.49 -47.24 -9.17
C GLU A 27 -10.40 -46.35 -9.78
N LEU A 28 -10.65 -45.79 -10.96
CA LEU A 28 -9.74 -44.85 -11.62
C LEU A 28 -9.58 -43.60 -10.79
N ALA A 29 -10.65 -43.04 -10.23
CA ALA A 29 -10.58 -41.89 -9.36
C ALA A 29 -9.77 -42.12 -8.08
N GLN A 30 -9.92 -43.33 -7.46
CA GLN A 30 -9.10 -43.73 -6.31
C GLN A 30 -7.62 -43.85 -6.68
N SER A 31 -7.31 -44.45 -7.84
CA SER A 31 -5.94 -44.58 -8.33
C SER A 31 -5.29 -43.21 -8.57
N ILE A 32 -6.03 -42.28 -9.19
CA ILE A 32 -5.57 -40.90 -9.41
C ILE A 32 -5.31 -40.21 -8.07
N LEU A 33 -6.24 -40.27 -7.12
CA LEU A 33 -6.08 -39.69 -5.80
C LEU A 33 -4.88 -40.28 -5.06
N PHE A 34 -4.67 -41.58 -5.14
CA PHE A 34 -3.50 -42.23 -4.55
C PHE A 34 -2.18 -41.65 -5.12
N GLN A 35 -2.09 -41.50 -6.44
CA GLN A 35 -0.90 -40.92 -7.06
C GLN A 35 -0.72 -39.42 -6.71
N ILE A 36 -1.81 -38.66 -6.62
CA ILE A 36 -1.77 -37.29 -6.15
C ILE A 36 -1.17 -37.22 -4.73
N ARG A 37 -1.60 -38.08 -3.82
CA ARG A 37 -1.04 -38.15 -2.45
C ARG A 37 0.44 -38.52 -2.42
N GLN A 38 0.91 -39.33 -3.36
CA GLN A 38 2.32 -39.69 -3.45
C GLN A 38 3.19 -38.53 -3.97
N GLU A 39 2.71 -37.80 -4.98
CA GLU A 39 3.46 -36.73 -5.60
C GLU A 39 3.32 -35.39 -4.80
N TYR A 40 2.19 -35.20 -4.08
CA TYR A 40 1.85 -33.97 -3.34
C TYR A 40 1.39 -34.29 -1.91
N PRO A 41 2.26 -34.82 -1.03
CA PRO A 41 1.89 -35.28 0.31
C PRO A 41 1.47 -34.16 1.27
N TYR A 42 1.76 -32.90 0.92
CA TYR A 42 1.40 -31.71 1.70
C TYR A 42 -0.01 -31.20 1.40
N LEU A 43 -0.75 -31.80 0.44
CA LEU A 43 -2.13 -31.44 0.16
C LEU A 43 -3.05 -31.96 1.25
N GLU A 44 -3.61 -31.05 2.03
CA GLU A 44 -4.71 -31.36 2.92
C GLU A 44 -5.98 -31.59 2.10
N LEU A 45 -6.48 -32.82 2.16
CA LEU A 45 -7.73 -33.16 1.50
C LEU A 45 -8.90 -32.85 2.42
N VAL A 46 -9.69 -31.86 2.04
CA VAL A 46 -10.95 -31.54 2.71
C VAL A 46 -11.93 -32.68 2.45
N GLU A 47 -12.58 -33.17 3.49
CA GLU A 47 -13.63 -34.18 3.43
C GLU A 47 -15.01 -33.52 3.37
N ASP A 48 -15.96 -34.17 2.70
CA ASP A 48 -17.36 -33.74 2.73
C ASP A 48 -18.07 -34.22 4.02
N GLU A 49 -19.37 -33.94 4.13
CA GLU A 49 -20.19 -34.34 5.28
C GLU A 49 -20.26 -35.87 5.50
N SER A 50 -19.93 -36.66 4.47
CA SER A 50 -19.89 -38.14 4.50
C SER A 50 -18.52 -38.71 4.87
N GLY A 51 -17.49 -37.83 4.99
CA GLY A 51 -16.08 -38.25 5.19
C GLY A 51 -15.38 -38.66 3.92
N GLU A 52 -15.96 -38.43 2.73
CA GLU A 52 -15.31 -38.68 1.47
C GLU A 52 -14.43 -37.46 1.08
N PRO A 53 -13.17 -37.66 0.65
CA PRO A 53 -12.35 -36.55 0.17
C PRO A 53 -13.01 -35.82 -1.01
N LEU A 54 -13.24 -34.52 -0.91
CA LEU A 54 -13.83 -33.69 -1.97
C LEU A 54 -13.07 -33.83 -3.30
N ALA A 55 -11.76 -34.04 -3.25
CA ALA A 55 -10.92 -34.29 -4.40
C ALA A 55 -11.36 -35.61 -5.12
N LEU A 56 -11.70 -36.66 -4.38
CA LEU A 56 -12.16 -37.93 -4.96
C LEU A 56 -13.50 -37.77 -5.68
N VAL A 57 -14.44 -37.06 -5.03
CA VAL A 57 -15.74 -36.69 -5.62
C VAL A 57 -15.52 -35.90 -6.91
N GLY A 58 -14.60 -34.93 -6.88
CA GLY A 58 -14.24 -34.09 -8.01
C GLY A 58 -13.69 -34.86 -9.18
N ILE A 59 -12.71 -35.72 -8.94
CA ILE A 59 -12.08 -36.55 -9.97
C ILE A 59 -13.13 -37.47 -10.62
N ARG A 60 -13.94 -38.18 -9.81
CA ARG A 60 -15.00 -39.05 -10.30
C ARG A 60 -16.00 -38.32 -11.20
N ARG A 61 -16.51 -37.16 -10.74
CA ARG A 61 -17.46 -36.35 -11.53
C ARG A 61 -16.84 -35.78 -12.81
N ALA A 62 -15.54 -35.44 -12.79
CA ALA A 62 -14.84 -34.98 -13.98
C ALA A 62 -14.78 -36.09 -15.04
N ILE A 63 -14.43 -37.33 -14.64
CA ILE A 63 -14.35 -38.48 -15.54
C ILE A 63 -15.75 -38.82 -16.11
N GLU A 64 -16.75 -38.98 -15.25
CA GLU A 64 -18.11 -39.30 -15.64
C GLU A 64 -18.73 -38.22 -16.55
N GLY A 65 -18.53 -36.92 -16.21
CA GLY A 65 -19.03 -35.83 -17.02
C GLY A 65 -18.36 -35.71 -18.37
N PHE A 66 -17.06 -35.94 -18.45
CA PHE A 66 -16.33 -36.00 -19.72
C PHE A 66 -16.85 -37.10 -20.63
N VAL A 67 -16.93 -38.35 -20.12
CA VAL A 67 -17.41 -39.52 -20.89
C VAL A 67 -18.86 -39.34 -21.33
N HIS A 68 -19.75 -38.88 -20.45
CA HIS A 68 -21.16 -38.66 -20.77
C HIS A 68 -21.36 -37.64 -21.88
N ASN A 69 -20.71 -36.46 -21.78
CA ASN A 69 -20.83 -35.39 -22.77
C ASN A 69 -20.32 -35.87 -24.15
N LEU A 70 -19.23 -36.60 -24.17
CA LEU A 70 -18.65 -37.13 -25.39
C LEU A 70 -19.58 -38.11 -26.10
N THR A 71 -20.14 -39.09 -25.38
CA THR A 71 -21.04 -40.12 -25.95
C THR A 71 -22.41 -39.55 -26.32
N ALA A 72 -22.82 -38.47 -25.70
CA ALA A 72 -24.01 -37.69 -26.09
C ALA A 72 -23.81 -36.84 -27.35
N GLY A 73 -22.60 -36.78 -27.91
CA GLY A 73 -22.28 -35.97 -29.09
C GLY A 73 -22.22 -34.45 -28.77
N ALA A 74 -22.11 -34.11 -27.51
CA ALA A 74 -21.93 -32.73 -27.04
C ALA A 74 -20.44 -32.49 -26.75
N HIS A 75 -19.99 -31.20 -26.97
CA HIS A 75 -18.67 -30.80 -26.47
C HIS A 75 -18.65 -30.95 -24.95
N PRO A 76 -17.64 -31.60 -24.38
CA PRO A 76 -17.53 -31.77 -22.95
C PRO A 76 -17.51 -30.41 -22.24
N ARG A 77 -18.53 -30.15 -21.41
CA ARG A 77 -18.62 -28.96 -20.60
C ARG A 77 -18.23 -29.29 -19.17
N VAL A 78 -17.32 -28.51 -18.64
CA VAL A 78 -16.90 -28.60 -17.23
C VAL A 78 -18.02 -28.00 -16.37
N PRO A 79 -18.49 -28.72 -15.31
CA PRO A 79 -19.35 -28.11 -14.30
C PRO A 79 -18.59 -26.97 -13.60
N PRO A 80 -19.00 -25.70 -13.74
CA PRO A 80 -18.15 -24.58 -13.32
C PRO A 80 -17.99 -24.51 -11.80
N GLU A 81 -19.01 -24.84 -11.03
CA GLU A 81 -19.12 -24.53 -9.61
C GLU A 81 -18.05 -25.26 -8.77
N MET A 82 -17.86 -26.55 -8.97
CA MET A 82 -16.94 -27.35 -8.17
C MET A 82 -15.47 -26.96 -8.39
N PHE A 83 -15.08 -26.72 -9.66
CA PHE A 83 -13.70 -26.38 -9.99
C PHE A 83 -13.37 -24.93 -9.62
N GLN A 84 -14.35 -24.03 -9.66
CA GLN A 84 -14.23 -22.70 -9.08
C GLN A 84 -14.00 -22.80 -7.55
N GLU A 85 -14.66 -23.73 -6.86
CA GLU A 85 -14.46 -23.92 -5.42
C GLU A 85 -13.06 -24.44 -5.08
N PHE A 86 -12.51 -25.35 -5.86
CA PHE A 86 -11.11 -25.75 -5.67
C PHE A 86 -10.14 -24.58 -5.84
N GLY A 87 -10.29 -23.81 -6.91
CA GLY A 87 -9.49 -22.59 -7.09
C GLY A 87 -9.70 -21.57 -5.97
N ARG A 88 -10.94 -21.40 -5.51
CA ARG A 88 -11.28 -20.51 -4.40
C ARG A 88 -10.59 -20.94 -3.09
N GLY A 89 -10.55 -22.24 -2.79
CA GLY A 89 -9.84 -22.78 -1.63
C GLY A 89 -8.36 -22.38 -1.62
N GLU A 90 -7.66 -22.59 -2.75
CA GLU A 90 -6.26 -22.20 -2.89
C GLU A 90 -6.06 -20.68 -2.73
N GLY A 91 -6.96 -19.88 -3.33
CA GLY A 91 -6.94 -18.42 -3.22
C GLY A 91 -7.18 -17.90 -1.80
N LEU A 92 -8.08 -18.53 -1.04
CA LEU A 92 -8.35 -18.17 0.35
C LEU A 92 -7.19 -18.50 1.29
N GLU A 93 -6.47 -19.58 1.03
CA GLU A 93 -5.31 -19.98 1.82
C GLU A 93 -4.00 -19.35 1.35
N GLY A 94 -4.03 -18.65 0.21
CA GLY A 94 -2.87 -17.94 -0.35
C GLY A 94 -1.83 -18.90 -0.93
N ARG A 95 -2.26 -20.12 -1.31
CA ARG A 95 -1.41 -21.08 -1.99
C ARG A 95 -1.34 -20.80 -3.50
N SER A 96 -0.34 -21.37 -4.20
CA SER A 96 -0.22 -21.25 -5.66
C SER A 96 -1.16 -22.21 -6.37
N LEU A 97 -1.67 -21.80 -7.54
CA LEU A 97 -2.42 -22.70 -8.46
C LEU A 97 -1.54 -23.75 -9.14
N ASP A 98 -0.22 -23.66 -9.06
CA ASP A 98 0.69 -24.58 -9.77
C ASP A 98 0.48 -26.04 -9.39
N ALA A 99 0.28 -26.30 -8.10
CA ALA A 99 -0.01 -27.65 -7.60
C ALA A 99 -1.34 -28.17 -8.16
N LEU A 100 -2.39 -27.35 -8.13
CA LEU A 100 -3.71 -27.71 -8.65
C LEU A 100 -3.67 -28.02 -10.16
N GLN A 101 -2.96 -27.17 -10.93
CA GLN A 101 -2.75 -27.42 -12.37
C GLN A 101 -1.94 -28.69 -12.65
N ALA A 102 -0.92 -28.99 -11.83
CA ALA A 102 -0.14 -30.19 -11.95
C ALA A 102 -0.99 -31.46 -11.66
N ILE A 103 -1.89 -31.37 -10.67
CA ILE A 103 -2.86 -32.42 -10.34
C ILE A 103 -3.80 -32.67 -11.52
N TYR A 104 -4.33 -31.63 -12.15
CA TYR A 104 -5.19 -31.78 -13.33
C TYR A 104 -4.47 -32.45 -14.49
N ARG A 105 -3.21 -32.03 -14.78
CA ARG A 105 -2.39 -32.69 -15.81
C ARG A 105 -2.13 -34.17 -15.51
N LEU A 106 -1.87 -34.50 -14.24
CA LEU A 106 -1.72 -35.91 -13.81
C LEU A 106 -3.01 -36.69 -14.01
N GLY A 107 -4.14 -36.12 -13.54
CA GLY A 107 -5.45 -36.72 -13.65
C GLY A 107 -5.84 -37.04 -15.11
N VAL A 108 -5.68 -36.02 -16.00
CA VAL A 108 -5.98 -36.20 -17.44
C VAL A 108 -5.09 -37.28 -18.08
N ARG A 109 -3.79 -37.28 -17.76
CA ARG A 109 -2.87 -38.33 -18.30
C ARG A 109 -3.26 -39.76 -17.90
N LEU A 110 -3.65 -39.94 -16.64
CA LEU A 110 -4.07 -41.27 -16.14
C LEU A 110 -5.43 -41.67 -16.72
N THR A 111 -6.38 -40.74 -16.76
CA THR A 111 -7.70 -40.96 -17.38
C THR A 111 -7.55 -41.29 -18.85
N TRP A 112 -6.74 -40.57 -19.62
CA TRP A 112 -6.50 -40.84 -21.03
C TRP A 112 -5.94 -42.25 -21.25
N ARG A 113 -4.94 -42.67 -20.47
CA ARG A 113 -4.36 -44.00 -20.58
C ARG A 113 -5.44 -45.09 -20.43
N ARG A 114 -6.31 -44.93 -19.42
CA ARG A 114 -7.37 -45.90 -19.17
C ARG A 114 -8.46 -45.86 -20.25
N LEU A 115 -8.89 -44.67 -20.67
CA LEU A 115 -9.87 -44.55 -21.75
C LEU A 115 -9.35 -45.08 -23.07
N ALA A 116 -8.06 -45.03 -23.38
CA ALA A 116 -7.47 -45.67 -24.56
C ALA A 116 -7.56 -47.18 -24.51
N GLU A 117 -7.34 -47.82 -23.37
CA GLU A 117 -7.51 -49.25 -23.16
C GLU A 117 -8.99 -49.67 -23.32
N ILE A 118 -9.92 -48.91 -22.73
CA ILE A 118 -11.36 -49.15 -22.87
C ILE A 118 -11.80 -48.96 -24.32
N GLY A 119 -11.27 -47.99 -25.05
CA GLY A 119 -11.53 -47.78 -26.47
C GLY A 119 -11.16 -48.99 -27.32
N GLN A 120 -10.01 -49.64 -27.05
CA GLN A 120 -9.61 -50.87 -27.69
C GLN A 120 -10.58 -52.01 -27.37
N GLN A 121 -11.01 -52.16 -26.10
CA GLN A 121 -11.97 -53.21 -25.69
C GLN A 121 -13.35 -52.98 -26.31
N ALA A 122 -13.75 -51.76 -26.58
CA ALA A 122 -15.02 -51.41 -27.22
C ALA A 122 -14.94 -51.31 -28.75
N ASP A 123 -13.78 -51.66 -29.36
CA ASP A 123 -13.51 -51.53 -30.80
C ASP A 123 -13.78 -50.15 -31.36
N ILE A 124 -13.40 -49.09 -30.64
CA ILE A 124 -13.51 -47.70 -31.11
C ILE A 124 -12.43 -47.45 -32.17
N PRO A 125 -12.77 -46.91 -33.36
CA PRO A 125 -11.79 -46.58 -34.40
C PRO A 125 -10.74 -45.56 -33.95
N ALA A 126 -9.49 -45.74 -34.43
CA ALA A 126 -8.38 -44.82 -34.07
C ALA A 126 -8.66 -43.34 -34.36
N PRO A 127 -9.30 -42.95 -35.49
CA PRO A 127 -9.64 -41.55 -35.71
C PRO A 127 -10.55 -40.94 -34.60
N ALA A 128 -11.53 -41.70 -34.10
CA ALA A 128 -12.39 -41.27 -33.00
C ALA A 128 -11.63 -41.18 -31.67
N MET A 129 -10.64 -42.05 -31.45
CA MET A 129 -9.76 -41.96 -30.27
C MET A 129 -8.86 -40.73 -30.32
N TYR A 130 -8.43 -40.25 -31.49
CA TYR A 130 -7.67 -38.98 -31.60
C TYR A 130 -8.55 -37.77 -31.25
N GLU A 131 -9.80 -37.74 -31.74
CA GLU A 131 -10.77 -36.70 -31.37
C GLU A 131 -11.10 -36.71 -29.87
N LEU A 132 -11.16 -37.92 -29.28
CA LEU A 132 -11.32 -38.07 -27.82
C LEU A 132 -10.16 -37.41 -27.06
N ALA A 133 -8.92 -37.60 -27.53
CA ALA A 133 -7.75 -36.96 -26.90
C ALA A 133 -7.80 -35.44 -27.00
N GLU A 134 -8.15 -34.90 -28.17
CA GLU A 134 -8.30 -33.46 -28.41
C GLU A 134 -9.37 -32.88 -27.49
N SER A 135 -10.56 -33.50 -27.43
CA SER A 135 -11.63 -33.11 -26.50
C SER A 135 -11.20 -33.19 -25.02
N GLY A 136 -10.31 -34.16 -24.67
CA GLY A 136 -9.73 -34.25 -23.32
C GLY A 136 -8.85 -33.11 -22.96
N PHE A 137 -8.06 -32.56 -23.90
CA PHE A 137 -7.27 -31.34 -23.68
C PHE A 137 -8.14 -30.12 -23.55
N GLU A 138 -9.16 -29.93 -24.42
CA GLU A 138 -10.12 -28.85 -24.31
C GLU A 138 -10.86 -28.89 -22.96
N TYR A 139 -11.21 -30.08 -22.49
CA TYR A 139 -11.83 -30.25 -21.18
C TYR A 139 -10.89 -29.86 -20.03
N LEU A 140 -9.61 -30.23 -20.11
CA LEU A 140 -8.58 -29.84 -19.15
C LEU A 140 -8.44 -28.32 -19.09
N ASP A 141 -8.36 -27.65 -20.24
CA ASP A 141 -8.26 -26.19 -20.32
C ASP A 141 -9.48 -25.54 -19.63
N GLY A 142 -10.67 -26.10 -19.83
CA GLY A 142 -11.88 -25.67 -19.12
C GLY A 142 -11.82 -25.85 -17.60
N LEU A 143 -11.25 -26.96 -17.09
CA LEU A 143 -11.02 -27.17 -15.65
C LEU A 143 -10.09 -26.10 -15.07
N VAL A 144 -8.97 -25.84 -15.76
CA VAL A 144 -7.99 -24.84 -15.37
C VAL A 144 -8.61 -23.44 -15.35
N GLU A 145 -9.35 -23.07 -16.41
CA GLU A 145 -10.02 -21.77 -16.51
C GLU A 145 -10.97 -21.51 -15.33
N GLN A 146 -11.82 -22.50 -15.00
CA GLN A 146 -12.76 -22.37 -13.88
C GLN A 146 -12.02 -22.21 -12.54
N SER A 147 -10.96 -22.98 -12.32
CA SER A 147 -10.17 -22.88 -11.10
C SER A 147 -9.42 -21.54 -10.99
N VAL A 148 -8.85 -21.05 -12.10
CA VAL A 148 -8.22 -19.72 -12.16
C VAL A 148 -9.22 -18.62 -11.81
N ARG A 149 -10.46 -18.72 -12.31
CA ARG A 149 -11.53 -17.78 -11.99
C ARG A 149 -11.87 -17.78 -10.50
N GLY A 150 -12.11 -18.94 -9.91
CA GLY A 150 -12.39 -19.07 -8.48
C GLY A 150 -11.25 -18.53 -7.60
N TYR A 151 -10.01 -18.83 -7.99
CA TYR A 151 -8.81 -18.32 -7.33
C TYR A 151 -8.71 -16.79 -7.39
N ALA A 152 -8.89 -16.20 -8.57
CA ALA A 152 -8.81 -14.77 -8.76
C ALA A 152 -9.86 -14.02 -7.93
N GLU A 153 -11.11 -14.56 -7.89
CA GLU A 153 -12.18 -14.00 -7.05
C GLU A 153 -11.83 -14.05 -5.55
N ALA A 154 -11.31 -15.18 -5.07
CA ALA A 154 -10.93 -15.34 -3.67
C ALA A 154 -9.72 -14.47 -3.29
N ALA A 155 -8.71 -14.43 -4.14
CA ALA A 155 -7.52 -13.58 -3.94
C ALA A 155 -7.89 -12.09 -3.91
N ALA A 156 -8.79 -11.65 -4.81
CA ALA A 156 -9.29 -10.28 -4.82
C ALA A 156 -10.08 -9.94 -3.55
N ARG A 157 -10.96 -10.84 -3.08
CA ARG A 157 -11.71 -10.68 -1.82
C ARG A 157 -10.78 -10.59 -0.62
N ARG A 158 -9.77 -11.48 -0.55
CA ARG A 158 -8.76 -11.49 0.52
C ARG A 158 -7.94 -10.20 0.53
N ALA A 159 -7.50 -9.72 -0.65
CA ALA A 159 -6.79 -8.46 -0.77
C ALA A 159 -7.65 -7.26 -0.31
N SER A 160 -8.92 -7.21 -0.74
CA SER A 160 -9.87 -6.17 -0.33
C SER A 160 -10.14 -6.19 1.17
N GLU A 161 -10.33 -7.37 1.78
CA GLU A 161 -10.54 -7.51 3.22
C GLU A 161 -9.29 -7.07 4.01
N ARG A 162 -8.09 -7.44 3.54
CA ARG A 162 -6.84 -6.99 4.16
C ARG A 162 -6.71 -5.46 4.12
N LEU A 163 -6.99 -4.83 2.99
CA LEU A 163 -6.99 -3.37 2.85
C LEU A 163 -8.02 -2.71 3.78
N ARG A 164 -9.23 -3.30 3.89
CA ARG A 164 -10.27 -2.82 4.81
C ARG A 164 -9.82 -2.89 6.27
N LEU A 165 -9.25 -4.01 6.70
CA LEU A 165 -8.73 -4.19 8.06
C LEU A 165 -7.56 -3.25 8.35
N GLN A 166 -6.65 -3.06 7.37
CA GLN A 166 -5.56 -2.11 7.48
C GLN A 166 -6.06 -0.67 7.65
N ARG A 167 -7.07 -0.27 6.86
CA ARG A 167 -7.70 1.05 7.03
C ARG A 167 -8.29 1.22 8.43
N GLN A 168 -9.05 0.25 8.93
CA GLN A 168 -9.63 0.28 10.26
C GLN A 168 -8.56 0.40 11.37
N LEU A 169 -7.41 -0.26 11.19
CA LEU A 169 -6.29 -0.12 12.10
C LEU A 169 -5.70 1.30 12.05
N ILE A 170 -5.47 1.84 10.84
CA ILE A 170 -4.97 3.21 10.67
C ILE A 170 -5.93 4.23 11.30
N GLU A 171 -7.23 4.12 11.04
CA GLU A 171 -8.24 4.99 11.63
C GLU A 171 -8.20 4.93 13.16
N LEU A 172 -8.10 3.73 13.73
CA LEU A 172 -8.01 3.57 15.18
C LEU A 172 -6.71 4.18 15.74
N LEU A 173 -5.58 4.04 15.06
CA LEU A 173 -4.30 4.65 15.47
C LEU A 173 -4.34 6.18 15.48
N LEU A 174 -5.05 6.78 14.53
CA LEU A 174 -5.01 8.21 14.26
C LEU A 174 -6.07 9.03 15.01
N VAL A 175 -7.01 8.39 15.68
CA VAL A 175 -7.99 9.09 16.53
C VAL A 175 -7.36 9.37 17.91
N GLU A 176 -7.55 10.58 18.41
CA GLU A 176 -7.17 10.90 19.80
C GLU A 176 -8.11 10.14 20.77
N HIS A 177 -7.57 9.14 21.44
CA HIS A 177 -8.33 8.35 22.39
C HIS A 177 -8.14 8.89 23.81
N ARG A 178 -9.25 9.04 24.55
CA ARG A 178 -9.23 9.40 25.99
C ARG A 178 -9.20 8.18 26.91
N GLY A 179 -9.10 6.97 26.36
CA GLY A 179 -9.11 5.70 27.10
C GLY A 179 -8.10 4.69 26.56
N ASP A 180 -7.97 3.58 27.26
CA ASP A 180 -7.08 2.48 26.86
C ASP A 180 -7.68 1.71 25.67
N VAL A 181 -7.06 1.86 24.51
CA VAL A 181 -7.42 1.15 23.26
C VAL A 181 -6.41 0.06 22.90
N SER A 182 -5.48 -0.25 23.81
CA SER A 182 -4.38 -1.18 23.55
C SER A 182 -4.85 -2.56 23.10
N VAL A 183 -5.91 -3.09 23.72
CA VAL A 183 -6.50 -4.39 23.38
C VAL A 183 -7.07 -4.36 21.95
N ALA A 184 -7.87 -3.34 21.62
CA ALA A 184 -8.47 -3.21 20.30
C ALA A 184 -7.43 -3.01 19.19
N LEU A 185 -6.35 -2.30 19.49
CA LEU A 185 -5.20 -2.14 18.57
C LEU A 185 -4.49 -3.47 18.37
N SER A 186 -4.19 -4.20 19.46
CA SER A 186 -3.51 -5.50 19.42
C SER A 186 -4.31 -6.53 18.62
N GLU A 187 -5.61 -6.62 18.82
CA GLU A 187 -6.50 -7.52 18.09
C GLU A 187 -6.52 -7.21 16.58
N ARG A 188 -6.65 -5.92 16.22
CA ARG A 188 -6.67 -5.53 14.80
C ARG A 188 -5.32 -5.70 14.12
N ALA A 189 -4.25 -5.36 14.81
CA ALA A 189 -2.87 -5.55 14.32
C ALA A 189 -2.59 -7.04 14.05
N ALA A 190 -2.94 -7.92 14.99
CA ALA A 190 -2.78 -9.37 14.84
C ALA A 190 -3.54 -9.93 13.63
N ARG A 191 -4.76 -9.42 13.34
CA ARG A 191 -5.57 -9.86 12.18
C ARG A 191 -4.91 -9.62 10.83
N ILE A 192 -4.05 -8.61 10.71
CA ILE A 192 -3.30 -8.31 9.48
C ILE A 192 -1.83 -8.74 9.57
N GLY A 193 -1.41 -9.34 10.68
CA GLY A 193 -0.03 -9.73 10.93
C GLY A 193 0.91 -8.53 11.09
N TRP A 194 0.44 -7.43 11.68
CA TRP A 194 1.23 -6.24 11.94
C TRP A 194 1.71 -6.23 13.39
N GLU A 195 3.02 -6.25 13.58
CA GLU A 195 3.65 -6.15 14.89
C GLU A 195 3.53 -4.70 15.40
N LEU A 196 3.08 -4.54 16.64
CA LEU A 196 2.95 -3.22 17.25
C LEU A 196 4.34 -2.66 17.57
N PRO A 197 4.69 -1.49 16.99
CA PRO A 197 5.99 -0.87 17.24
C PRO A 197 5.98 -0.08 18.56
N GLU A 198 7.16 0.22 19.10
CA GLU A 198 7.30 1.13 20.24
C GLU A 198 7.04 2.58 19.82
N THR A 199 7.59 2.97 18.67
CA THR A 199 7.45 4.31 18.11
C THR A 199 6.87 4.28 16.72
N ILE A 200 6.26 5.39 16.32
CA ILE A 200 5.58 5.52 15.04
C ILE A 200 5.77 6.93 14.47
N ALA A 201 5.89 7.03 13.17
CA ALA A 201 5.70 8.28 12.45
C ALA A 201 4.55 8.15 11.46
N VAL A 202 3.79 9.22 11.30
CA VAL A 202 2.67 9.27 10.35
C VAL A 202 2.97 10.31 9.28
N GLY A 203 2.83 9.92 8.02
CA GLY A 203 2.96 10.82 6.90
C GLY A 203 1.63 11.04 6.18
N VAL A 204 1.52 12.19 5.55
CA VAL A 204 0.44 12.57 4.65
C VAL A 204 1.04 12.84 3.28
N LEU A 205 0.52 12.14 2.27
CA LEU A 205 0.97 12.27 0.90
C LEU A 205 -0.01 13.10 0.09
N MET A 206 0.48 13.75 -0.93
CA MET A 206 -0.30 14.49 -1.91
C MET A 206 -0.25 13.76 -3.24
N ARG A 207 -1.41 13.50 -3.83
CA ARG A 207 -1.47 12.83 -5.14
C ARG A 207 -0.76 13.67 -6.20
N PRO A 208 0.18 13.09 -6.95
CA PRO A 208 0.79 13.78 -8.08
C PRO A 208 -0.26 14.13 -9.14
N ALA A 209 -0.01 15.20 -9.90
CA ALA A 209 -0.90 15.60 -11.00
C ALA A 209 -0.94 14.60 -12.17
N ARG A 210 0.04 13.71 -12.28
CA ARG A 210 0.07 12.59 -13.24
C ARG A 210 -0.19 11.29 -12.49
N GLU A 211 -0.71 10.28 -13.19
CA GLU A 211 -0.82 8.93 -12.64
C GLU A 211 0.54 8.48 -12.11
N ALA A 212 0.64 8.39 -10.79
CA ALA A 212 1.82 7.85 -10.14
C ALA A 212 1.48 6.49 -9.53
N VAL A 213 2.41 5.57 -9.68
CA VAL A 213 2.34 4.27 -9.01
C VAL A 213 2.36 4.51 -7.50
N ALA A 214 1.54 3.75 -6.77
CA ALA A 214 1.55 3.80 -5.30
C ALA A 214 2.97 3.56 -4.77
N PRO A 215 3.38 4.24 -3.68
CA PRO A 215 4.70 4.04 -3.10
C PRO A 215 4.96 2.57 -2.76
N ALA A 216 6.06 2.02 -3.28
CA ALA A 216 6.49 0.66 -2.98
C ALA A 216 7.19 0.62 -1.61
N VAL A 217 6.41 0.71 -0.55
CA VAL A 217 6.91 0.72 0.83
C VAL A 217 7.27 -0.70 1.30
N GLY A 218 8.30 -0.81 2.13
CA GLY A 218 8.76 -2.08 2.69
C GLY A 218 7.75 -2.73 3.64
N GLN A 219 8.04 -3.98 4.06
CA GLN A 219 7.21 -4.71 5.01
C GLN A 219 7.03 -3.93 6.33
N GLY A 220 5.85 -4.04 6.92
CA GLY A 220 5.49 -3.40 8.20
C GLY A 220 5.00 -1.96 8.06
N ILE A 221 5.21 -1.27 6.95
CA ILE A 221 4.66 0.07 6.71
C ILE A 221 3.21 -0.07 6.23
N LEU A 222 2.29 0.65 6.89
CA LEU A 222 0.89 0.67 6.47
C LEU A 222 0.65 1.86 5.54
N LEU A 223 -0.04 1.63 4.43
CA LEU A 223 -0.31 2.65 3.42
C LEU A 223 -1.81 2.69 3.12
N GLU A 224 -2.45 3.82 3.37
CA GLU A 224 -3.84 4.07 3.01
C GLU A 224 -3.88 5.04 1.81
N MET A 225 -4.38 4.54 0.67
CA MET A 225 -4.34 5.26 -0.61
C MET A 225 -5.71 5.75 -1.11
N GLU A 226 -6.81 5.36 -0.44
CA GLU A 226 -8.15 5.64 -0.96
C GLU A 226 -8.67 7.02 -0.59
N SER A 227 -8.15 7.63 0.49
CA SER A 227 -8.51 8.99 0.90
C SER A 227 -7.99 10.05 -0.09
N GLU A 228 -8.56 11.26 -0.02
CA GLU A 228 -8.06 12.42 -0.77
C GLU A 228 -6.60 12.75 -0.38
N GLN A 229 -6.23 12.48 0.84
CA GLN A 229 -4.88 12.64 1.38
C GLN A 229 -4.37 11.27 1.84
N PRO A 230 -3.69 10.52 0.96
CA PRO A 230 -3.12 9.23 1.32
C PRO A 230 -2.23 9.31 2.55
N ARG A 231 -2.33 8.31 3.42
CA ARG A 231 -1.60 8.24 4.68
C ARG A 231 -0.61 7.10 4.69
N ILE A 232 0.54 7.34 5.28
CA ILE A 232 1.57 6.34 5.50
C ILE A 232 1.88 6.26 7.00
N VAL A 233 1.88 5.04 7.53
CA VAL A 233 2.20 4.79 8.94
C VAL A 233 3.48 3.98 9.00
N ILE A 234 4.49 4.54 9.62
CA ILE A 234 5.86 4.07 9.61
C ILE A 234 6.22 3.59 11.02
N PRO A 235 6.37 2.28 11.24
CA PRO A 235 6.83 1.74 12.52
C PRO A 235 8.32 2.04 12.71
N ASP A 236 8.72 2.36 13.93
CA ASP A 236 10.10 2.59 14.37
C ASP A 236 10.91 3.40 13.34
N PRO A 237 10.53 4.66 13.08
CA PRO A 237 11.05 5.47 11.97
C PRO A 237 12.55 5.75 12.07
N ASP A 238 13.12 5.73 13.28
CA ASP A 238 14.53 5.99 13.54
C ASP A 238 15.45 4.78 13.26
N THR A 239 14.87 3.65 12.79
CA THR A 239 15.66 2.50 12.37
C THR A 239 16.62 2.88 11.23
N ALA A 240 17.87 2.46 11.37
CA ALA A 240 18.93 2.78 10.40
C ALA A 240 18.53 2.40 8.95
N GLY A 241 18.71 3.33 8.03
CA GLY A 241 18.38 3.16 6.60
C GLY A 241 16.91 3.34 6.23
N ARG A 242 15.98 3.41 7.20
CA ARG A 242 14.54 3.52 6.91
C ARG A 242 14.17 4.82 6.20
N ALA A 243 14.76 5.95 6.60
CA ALA A 243 14.55 7.23 5.95
C ALA A 243 14.94 7.21 4.46
N GLU A 244 16.05 6.56 4.12
CA GLU A 244 16.51 6.45 2.74
C GLU A 244 15.59 5.55 1.90
N ILE A 245 15.12 4.43 2.47
CA ILE A 245 14.14 3.55 1.82
C ILE A 245 12.84 4.32 1.54
N LEU A 246 12.36 5.11 2.50
CA LEU A 246 11.15 5.93 2.35
C LEU A 246 11.32 7.02 1.28
N ARG A 247 12.45 7.74 1.27
CA ARG A 247 12.72 8.74 0.23
C ARG A 247 12.67 8.14 -1.18
N ARG A 248 13.24 6.94 -1.36
CA ARG A 248 13.19 6.22 -2.64
C ARG A 248 11.78 5.75 -2.98
N ALA A 249 11.08 5.16 -2.01
CA ALA A 249 9.73 4.64 -2.21
C ALA A 249 8.71 5.74 -2.53
N THR A 250 8.92 6.96 -1.98
CA THR A 250 8.04 8.11 -2.20
C THR A 250 8.56 9.08 -3.27
N ALA A 251 9.56 8.68 -4.06
CA ALA A 251 10.08 9.51 -5.14
C ALA A 251 8.96 9.92 -6.12
N GLY A 252 8.88 11.22 -6.42
CA GLY A 252 7.83 11.79 -7.27
C GLY A 252 6.51 12.10 -6.55
N TRP A 253 6.40 11.79 -5.25
CA TRP A 253 5.31 12.23 -4.40
C TRP A 253 5.69 13.51 -3.65
N SER A 254 4.69 14.32 -3.33
CA SER A 254 4.82 15.43 -2.38
C SER A 254 4.10 15.04 -1.08
N GLY A 255 4.53 15.61 0.03
CA GLY A 255 3.89 15.34 1.31
C GLY A 255 4.77 15.68 2.49
N ALA A 256 4.40 15.19 3.66
CA ALA A 256 5.20 15.34 4.86
C ALA A 256 5.07 14.14 5.80
N ILE A 257 6.13 13.86 6.53
CA ILE A 257 6.19 12.83 7.59
C ILE A 257 6.35 13.57 8.93
N GLY A 258 5.43 13.33 9.85
CA GLY A 258 5.46 13.87 11.21
C GLY A 258 6.61 13.29 12.05
N PRO A 259 6.84 13.84 13.25
CA PRO A 259 7.89 13.36 14.15
C PRO A 259 7.62 11.92 14.63
N ALA A 260 8.68 11.22 14.99
CA ALA A 260 8.60 9.96 15.72
C ALA A 260 7.98 10.21 17.10
N VAL A 261 6.96 9.41 17.44
CA VAL A 261 6.22 9.51 18.70
C VAL A 261 5.92 8.10 19.22
N PRO A 262 5.65 7.93 20.53
CA PRO A 262 5.09 6.68 21.03
C PRO A 262 3.80 6.30 20.30
N LEU A 263 3.52 5.00 20.14
CA LEU A 263 2.36 4.48 19.40
C LEU A 263 1.03 5.18 19.82
N ALA A 264 0.82 5.38 21.11
CA ALA A 264 -0.39 6.04 21.65
C ALA A 264 -0.53 7.52 21.26
N ALA A 265 0.54 8.15 20.76
CA ALA A 265 0.57 9.56 20.35
C ALA A 265 0.55 9.74 18.81
N ALA A 266 0.18 8.70 18.04
CA ALA A 266 0.19 8.71 16.58
C ALA A 266 -0.56 9.93 15.96
N ALA A 267 -1.67 10.34 16.57
CA ALA A 267 -2.42 11.54 16.17
C ALA A 267 -1.58 12.83 16.22
N THR A 268 -0.61 12.93 17.13
CA THR A 268 0.30 14.08 17.19
C THR A 268 1.23 14.12 15.97
N SER A 269 1.78 12.96 15.56
CA SER A 269 2.59 12.85 14.35
C SER A 269 1.79 13.24 13.11
N LEU A 270 0.55 12.74 12.98
CA LEU A 270 -0.38 13.09 11.90
C LEU A 270 -0.62 14.61 11.83
N ARG A 271 -0.96 15.24 12.96
CA ARG A 271 -1.25 16.69 13.02
C ARG A 271 -0.11 17.52 12.46
N TRP A 272 1.14 17.18 12.77
CA TRP A 272 2.30 17.88 12.23
C TRP A 272 2.49 17.64 10.74
N ALA A 273 2.26 16.42 10.26
CA ALA A 273 2.29 16.10 8.84
C ALA A 273 1.21 16.89 8.07
N GLU A 274 -0.02 16.95 8.60
CA GLU A 274 -1.13 17.74 8.02
C GLU A 274 -0.79 19.22 7.98
N THR A 275 -0.21 19.77 9.07
CA THR A 275 0.24 21.17 9.13
C THR A 275 1.26 21.46 8.03
N ALA A 276 2.27 20.60 7.87
CA ALA A 276 3.26 20.74 6.82
C ALA A 276 2.64 20.68 5.41
N VAL A 277 1.71 19.76 5.17
CA VAL A 277 1.00 19.64 3.89
C VAL A 277 0.17 20.89 3.58
N GLN A 278 -0.46 21.52 4.59
CA GLN A 278 -1.15 22.79 4.40
C GLN A 278 -0.18 23.91 4.00
N LEU A 279 1.01 23.95 4.58
CA LEU A 279 2.04 24.94 4.20
C LEU A 279 2.59 24.68 2.79
N ILE A 280 2.76 23.42 2.39
CA ILE A 280 3.12 23.03 1.01
C ILE A 280 2.05 23.53 0.04
N LYS A 281 0.76 23.28 0.32
CA LYS A 281 -0.37 23.74 -0.53
C LYS A 281 -0.43 25.25 -0.67
N LYS A 282 -0.03 25.99 0.37
CA LYS A 282 0.07 27.46 0.35
C LYS A 282 1.32 27.98 -0.34
N GLY A 283 2.23 27.11 -0.80
CA GLY A 283 3.51 27.50 -1.41
C GLY A 283 4.54 28.04 -0.41
N LEU A 284 4.33 27.82 0.90
CA LEU A 284 5.24 28.24 1.97
C LEU A 284 6.31 27.22 2.30
N LEU A 285 6.13 25.96 1.84
CA LEU A 285 7.13 24.90 1.88
C LEU A 285 7.32 24.30 0.48
N PRO A 286 8.48 23.67 0.21
CA PRO A 286 8.78 23.08 -1.08
C PRO A 286 7.78 22.01 -1.49
N GLN A 287 7.51 21.90 -2.81
CA GLN A 287 6.76 20.82 -3.44
C GLN A 287 7.71 19.89 -4.19
N GLY A 288 7.25 18.67 -4.49
CA GLY A 288 7.98 17.71 -5.34
C GLY A 288 8.75 16.65 -4.54
N GLU A 289 8.76 16.74 -3.23
CA GLU A 289 9.35 15.75 -2.33
C GLU A 289 8.51 15.54 -1.07
N VAL A 290 8.81 14.48 -0.31
CA VAL A 290 8.22 14.22 0.99
C VAL A 290 9.15 14.77 2.07
N LEU A 291 8.67 15.78 2.79
CA LEU A 291 9.43 16.50 3.81
C LEU A 291 9.35 15.78 5.16
N TYR A 292 10.41 15.90 5.97
CA TYR A 292 10.39 15.49 7.38
C TYR A 292 10.12 16.70 8.27
N CYS A 293 9.06 16.63 9.08
CA CYS A 293 8.66 17.75 9.96
C CYS A 293 9.78 18.16 10.93
N THR A 294 10.60 17.22 11.36
CA THR A 294 11.75 17.49 12.25
C THR A 294 12.85 18.35 11.60
N GLU A 295 12.93 18.35 10.28
CA GLU A 295 13.88 19.17 9.51
C GLU A 295 13.32 20.57 9.21
N ARG A 296 12.05 20.84 9.55
CA ARG A 296 11.29 22.06 9.23
C ARG A 296 10.62 22.66 10.47
N THR A 297 11.26 22.52 11.63
CA THR A 297 10.67 22.92 12.92
C THR A 297 10.35 24.40 12.98
N GLU A 298 11.23 25.27 12.50
CA GLU A 298 11.03 26.73 12.52
C GLU A 298 9.80 27.12 11.68
N GLU A 299 9.71 26.62 10.45
CA GLU A 299 8.60 26.89 9.54
C GLU A 299 7.27 26.40 10.12
N LEU A 300 7.27 25.19 10.70
CA LEU A 300 6.07 24.57 11.26
C LEU A 300 5.56 25.24 12.52
N LEU A 301 6.43 25.85 13.30
CA LEU A 301 6.04 26.59 14.50
C LEU A 301 5.58 28.03 14.18
N LEU A 302 6.27 28.72 13.27
CA LEU A 302 6.06 30.13 13.05
C LEU A 302 5.02 30.44 11.96
N LEU A 303 4.97 29.67 10.87
CA LEU A 303 4.07 29.99 9.76
C LEU A 303 2.58 29.74 10.05
N PRO A 304 2.17 28.71 10.81
CA PRO A 304 0.77 28.54 11.18
C PRO A 304 0.22 29.58 12.14
N ALA A 305 1.09 30.17 12.98
CA ALA A 305 0.72 31.16 13.99
C ALA A 305 0.66 32.60 13.45
N GLN A 306 0.34 32.80 12.18
CA GLN A 306 0.44 34.08 11.48
C GLN A 306 -0.29 35.20 12.18
N GLU A 307 -1.53 35.00 12.62
CA GLU A 307 -2.33 36.02 13.28
C GLU A 307 -1.70 36.50 14.59
N LEU A 308 -1.14 35.60 15.38
CA LEU A 308 -0.44 35.89 16.62
C LEU A 308 0.88 36.63 16.35
N ILE A 309 1.65 36.15 15.38
CA ILE A 309 2.91 36.80 14.94
C ILE A 309 2.64 38.21 14.45
N ASP A 310 1.58 38.45 13.68
CA ASP A 310 1.23 39.78 13.18
C ASP A 310 0.72 40.69 14.30
N ALA A 311 0.06 40.12 15.33
CA ALA A 311 -0.31 40.89 16.53
C ALA A 311 0.94 41.32 17.34
N SER A 312 1.84 40.38 17.62
CA SER A 312 3.13 40.70 18.27
C SER A 312 3.97 41.70 17.46
N ALA A 313 3.96 41.55 16.13
CA ALA A 313 4.70 42.48 15.25
C ALA A 313 4.23 43.91 15.39
N ARG A 314 2.92 44.17 15.48
CA ARG A 314 2.38 45.51 15.71
C ARG A 314 2.86 46.15 17.03
N HIS A 315 3.15 45.31 18.02
CA HIS A 315 3.65 45.78 19.31
C HIS A 315 5.16 45.93 19.31
N CYS A 316 5.91 44.87 19.04
CA CYS A 316 7.36 44.87 19.20
C CYS A 316 8.10 45.63 18.08
N LEU A 317 7.49 45.81 16.89
CA LEU A 317 8.05 46.55 15.77
C LEU A 317 7.38 47.94 15.56
N ALA A 318 6.51 48.38 16.47
CA ALA A 318 5.92 49.72 16.44
C ALA A 318 6.95 50.87 16.23
N PRO A 319 8.17 50.83 16.81
CA PRO A 319 9.17 51.87 16.57
C PRO A 319 9.61 51.99 15.10
N LEU A 320 9.32 51.04 14.24
CA LEU A 320 9.57 51.11 12.79
C LEU A 320 8.44 51.82 12.02
N GLU A 321 7.27 52.00 12.66
CA GLU A 321 6.15 52.71 12.06
C GLU A 321 6.55 54.22 11.91
N GLY A 322 6.26 54.78 10.74
CA GLY A 322 6.65 56.17 10.41
C GLY A 322 8.01 56.29 9.70
N LEU A 323 8.78 55.21 9.60
CA LEU A 323 9.99 55.16 8.77
C LEU A 323 9.63 54.83 7.31
N SER A 324 10.50 55.24 6.38
CA SER A 324 10.33 54.78 5.02
C SER A 324 10.44 53.24 4.94
N PRO A 325 9.72 52.57 4.02
CA PRO A 325 9.78 51.09 3.91
C PRO A 325 11.20 50.54 3.77
N THR A 326 12.06 51.21 3.03
CA THR A 326 13.47 50.82 2.87
C THR A 326 14.27 50.95 4.16
N GLN A 327 14.01 51.97 4.95
CA GLN A 327 14.69 52.21 6.24
C GLN A 327 14.20 51.22 7.29
N ALA A 328 12.89 51.00 7.40
CA ALA A 328 12.29 50.01 8.29
C ALA A 328 12.85 48.61 8.02
N ARG A 329 12.90 48.19 6.74
CA ARG A 329 13.50 46.91 6.33
C ARG A 329 14.96 46.80 6.77
N ARG A 330 15.81 47.77 6.43
CA ARG A 330 17.25 47.76 6.81
C ARG A 330 17.48 47.66 8.30
N LEU A 331 16.64 48.33 9.12
CA LEU A 331 16.73 48.26 10.57
C LEU A 331 16.23 46.92 11.09
N ALA A 332 15.14 46.36 10.55
CA ALA A 332 14.63 45.04 10.91
C ALA A 332 15.67 43.92 10.61
N GLU A 333 16.30 43.98 9.45
CA GLU A 333 17.39 43.04 9.06
C GLU A 333 18.60 43.19 10.02
N THR A 334 18.95 44.42 10.37
CA THR A 334 20.08 44.67 11.29
C THR A 334 19.73 44.21 12.71
N LEU A 335 18.49 44.44 13.16
CA LEU A 335 17.99 43.95 14.45
C LEU A 335 18.03 42.42 14.53
N LEU A 336 17.52 41.74 13.50
CA LEU A 336 17.57 40.26 13.43
C LEU A 336 19.02 39.76 13.48
N ALA A 337 19.89 40.30 12.63
CA ALA A 337 21.31 39.94 12.61
C ALA A 337 21.99 40.15 13.97
N TRP A 338 21.65 41.22 14.65
CA TRP A 338 22.21 41.52 15.98
C TRP A 338 21.71 40.59 17.07
N ILE A 339 20.40 40.25 17.07
CA ILE A 339 19.83 39.29 18.04
C ILE A 339 20.42 37.90 17.84
N GLU A 340 20.63 37.47 16.59
CA GLU A 340 21.14 36.15 16.24
C GLU A 340 22.67 36.02 16.36
N THR A 341 23.41 37.11 16.46
CA THR A 341 24.88 37.09 16.47
C THR A 341 25.42 37.46 17.84
N PRO A 342 26.12 36.53 18.54
CA PRO A 342 26.85 36.90 19.75
C PRO A 342 28.03 37.81 19.34
N GLY A 343 27.96 39.10 19.71
CA GLY A 343 29.01 40.05 19.41
C GLY A 343 28.49 41.47 19.12
N GLY A 344 29.38 42.30 18.59
CA GLY A 344 29.09 43.71 18.33
C GLY A 344 28.88 44.06 16.86
N ALA A 345 29.06 45.34 16.56
CA ALA A 345 28.88 45.86 15.20
C ALA A 345 29.78 45.21 14.11
N PRO A 346 31.03 44.75 14.39
CA PRO A 346 31.83 44.10 13.37
C PRO A 346 31.24 42.75 12.89
N GLU A 347 30.71 41.93 13.82
CA GLU A 347 30.12 40.64 13.54
C GLU A 347 28.82 40.77 12.76
N VAL A 348 27.97 41.73 13.16
CA VAL A 348 26.74 42.11 12.44
C VAL A 348 27.07 42.62 11.04
N ALA A 349 28.11 43.42 10.89
CA ALA A 349 28.56 43.92 9.59
C ALA A 349 28.98 42.78 8.65
N THR A 350 29.76 41.82 9.16
CA THR A 350 30.17 40.61 8.40
C THR A 350 28.96 39.82 7.96
N ARG A 351 28.01 39.57 8.86
CA ARG A 351 26.79 38.82 8.55
C ARG A 351 25.91 39.47 7.49
N LEU A 352 25.83 40.79 7.48
CA LEU A 352 25.01 41.55 6.53
C LEU A 352 25.76 41.99 5.27
N GLY A 353 27.05 41.67 5.15
CA GLY A 353 27.88 42.15 4.03
C GLY A 353 28.00 43.68 3.92
N ILE A 354 27.99 44.41 5.05
CA ILE A 354 28.06 45.86 5.09
C ILE A 354 29.31 46.36 5.82
N HIS A 355 29.66 47.65 5.63
CA HIS A 355 30.79 48.20 6.31
C HIS A 355 30.52 48.34 7.85
N PRO A 356 31.51 48.07 8.75
CA PRO A 356 31.33 48.15 10.21
C PRO A 356 30.79 49.47 10.74
N GLN A 357 31.13 50.58 10.11
CA GLN A 357 30.56 51.89 10.48
C GLN A 357 29.06 51.98 10.18
N THR A 358 28.61 51.40 9.08
CA THR A 358 27.19 51.32 8.75
C THR A 358 26.43 50.47 9.77
N ALA A 359 26.99 49.33 10.19
CA ALA A 359 26.41 48.51 11.25
C ALA A 359 26.31 49.28 12.58
N ARG A 360 27.39 49.95 12.99
CA ARG A 360 27.39 50.82 14.21
C ARG A 360 26.32 51.90 14.15
N TYR A 361 26.17 52.54 12.99
CA TYR A 361 25.16 53.59 12.82
C TYR A 361 23.74 53.02 12.94
N ARG A 362 23.45 51.89 12.28
CA ARG A 362 22.13 51.25 12.36
C ARG A 362 21.84 50.73 13.77
N LEU A 363 22.80 50.11 14.44
CA LEU A 363 22.63 49.64 15.83
C LEU A 363 22.39 50.77 16.80
N ARG A 364 22.99 51.96 16.60
CA ARG A 364 22.68 53.13 17.38
C ARG A 364 21.24 53.60 17.15
N GLN A 365 20.77 53.68 15.88
CA GLN A 365 19.38 54.00 15.57
C GLN A 365 18.41 53.01 16.21
N ILE A 366 18.72 51.70 16.20
CA ILE A 366 17.91 50.68 16.84
C ILE A 366 17.82 50.93 18.34
N ARG A 367 18.93 51.26 19.02
CA ARG A 367 18.91 51.59 20.45
C ARG A 367 18.13 52.88 20.73
N GLU A 368 18.20 53.88 19.88
CA GLU A 368 17.41 55.09 20.00
C GLU A 368 15.90 54.83 19.86
N LEU A 369 15.50 53.91 19.02
CA LEU A 369 14.10 53.54 18.77
C LEU A 369 13.49 52.68 19.86
N TRP A 370 14.20 51.63 20.33
CA TRP A 370 13.68 50.68 21.32
C TRP A 370 14.09 50.98 22.76
N GLY A 371 15.10 51.82 22.98
CA GLY A 371 15.62 52.10 24.32
C GLY A 371 16.08 50.84 25.04
N ASP A 372 15.76 50.74 26.32
CA ASP A 372 16.12 49.58 27.17
C ASP A 372 15.37 48.31 26.81
N ALA A 373 14.25 48.39 26.10
CA ALA A 373 13.44 47.26 25.67
C ALA A 373 14.23 46.23 24.83
N ILE A 374 15.25 46.69 24.09
CA ILE A 374 16.08 45.82 23.25
C ILE A 374 17.04 44.92 24.05
N ASP A 375 17.33 45.27 25.30
CA ASP A 375 18.21 44.52 26.19
C ASP A 375 17.43 43.57 27.11
N GLU A 376 16.08 43.69 27.15
CA GLU A 376 15.21 42.79 27.89
C GLU A 376 15.09 41.44 27.20
N PRO A 377 15.44 40.32 27.87
CA PRO A 377 15.48 38.99 27.24
C PRO A 377 14.16 38.55 26.60
N ASP A 378 13.03 38.78 27.26
CA ASP A 378 11.71 38.37 26.78
C ASP A 378 11.31 39.15 25.52
N GLN A 379 11.58 40.46 25.49
CA GLN A 379 11.30 41.29 24.33
C GLN A 379 12.22 40.93 23.15
N ARG A 380 13.50 40.65 23.42
CA ARG A 380 14.42 40.15 22.38
C ARG A 380 13.95 38.86 21.78
N PHE A 381 13.45 37.93 22.60
CA PHE A 381 12.91 36.67 22.12
C PHE A 381 11.65 36.87 21.25
N GLU A 382 10.73 37.76 21.68
CA GLU A 382 9.54 38.08 20.89
C GLU A 382 9.92 38.74 19.55
N MET A 383 10.84 39.71 19.54
CA MET A 383 11.37 40.31 18.30
C MET A 383 11.99 39.23 17.38
N LEU A 384 12.75 38.29 17.93
CA LEU A 384 13.36 37.20 17.17
C LEU A 384 12.31 36.37 16.47
N LEU A 385 11.26 35.90 17.17
CA LEU A 385 10.17 35.13 16.61
C LEU A 385 9.48 35.88 15.46
N VAL A 386 9.14 37.15 15.68
CA VAL A 386 8.46 37.98 14.68
C VAL A 386 9.34 38.19 13.44
N LEU A 387 10.60 38.54 13.64
CA LEU A 387 11.51 38.83 12.53
C LEU A 387 11.84 37.53 11.71
N ARG A 388 11.99 36.40 12.38
CA ARG A 388 12.16 35.10 11.70
C ARG A 388 10.93 34.70 10.90
N ALA A 389 9.72 34.84 11.48
CA ALA A 389 8.48 34.54 10.77
C ALA A 389 8.29 35.41 9.52
N ARG A 390 8.63 36.72 9.60
CA ARG A 390 8.60 37.64 8.44
C ARG A 390 9.62 37.22 7.38
N ARG A 391 10.83 36.81 7.77
CA ARG A 391 11.86 36.30 6.86
C ARG A 391 11.38 35.06 6.13
N LEU A 392 10.78 34.10 6.83
CA LEU A 392 10.25 32.85 6.25
C LEU A 392 9.12 33.11 5.24
N ARG A 393 8.32 34.15 5.44
CA ARG A 393 7.25 34.55 4.49
C ARG A 393 7.76 35.25 3.24
N GLY A 394 9.03 35.58 3.20
CA GLY A 394 9.59 36.40 2.10
C GLY A 394 9.05 37.85 2.10
N ASP A 395 8.62 38.33 3.27
CA ASP A 395 8.16 39.71 3.43
C ASP A 395 9.31 40.66 3.03
N PRO A 396 9.10 41.55 2.04
CA PRO A 396 10.14 42.49 1.59
C PRO A 396 10.69 43.38 2.70
N ALA A 397 10.01 43.45 3.84
CA ALA A 397 10.53 44.09 5.03
C ALA A 397 11.60 43.29 5.81
N ALA A 398 11.83 42.01 5.44
CA ALA A 398 12.74 41.09 6.14
C ALA A 398 13.78 40.38 5.24
N THR A 399 13.75 40.56 3.91
CA THR A 399 14.68 39.92 2.98
C THR A 399 15.57 40.95 2.28
N ALA A 400 16.87 40.91 2.56
CA ALA A 400 17.89 41.33 1.62
C ALA A 400 18.71 40.08 1.24
N GLY A 401 18.66 39.71 -0.03
CA GLY A 401 19.64 38.83 -0.63
C GLY A 401 20.86 39.65 -1.00
#